data_d6a24b5e52bd3dbf66a966dfe2f5fc1f
#
_entry.id   d6a24b5e52bd3dbf66a966dfe2f5fc1f
#
_cell.length_a   1.000
_cell.length_b   1.000
_cell.length_c   1.000
_cell.angle_alpha   90.00
_cell.angle_beta   90.00
_cell.angle_gamma   90.00
#
_symmetry.space_group_name_H-M   'P 1'
#
loop_
_entity.id
_entity.type
_entity.pdbx_description
1 polymer ?
#
loop_
_entity_poly.entity_id
_entity_poly.type
_entity_poly.pdbx_seq_one_letter_code
_entity_poly.pdbx_strand_id
1 'polypeptide(L)'
;MAQQNEQIPYRLADAAKRCLRDGCSVDSLTVSRIVREAGVARQTFYRHFADKYDLINWYFDKLLLESFEHMGSGRTVQEGYERKFAFILQERVFFRAAFRSNAQNSLRDHDFELIVKFFTDLIRRKTGAEPDGDQSFLLEAYCAGAIAMTVKWVLGGMPDSPALLAFRMVRAFPAPLAELFRQHGLLGESEQPPTEASEK
;
A
#
# COMPACT_ATOMS: atom_id res chain seq x y z
N MET A 1 -9.41 -15.85 25.06
CA MET A 1 -10.26 -15.95 23.84
C MET A 1 -10.16 -14.72 22.94
N ALA A 2 -10.08 -13.48 23.44
CA ALA A 2 -9.95 -12.28 22.59
C ALA A 2 -8.64 -12.26 21.78
N GLN A 3 -7.50 -12.51 22.38
CA GLN A 3 -6.19 -12.53 21.70
C GLN A 3 -6.07 -13.60 20.58
N GLN A 4 -6.74 -14.74 20.72
CA GLN A 4 -6.76 -15.76 19.65
C GLN A 4 -7.60 -15.32 18.44
N ASN A 5 -8.61 -14.49 18.64
CA ASN A 5 -9.48 -14.02 17.56
C ASN A 5 -8.80 -12.93 16.71
N GLU A 6 -7.95 -12.11 17.31
CA GLU A 6 -7.14 -11.09 16.60
C GLU A 6 -6.05 -11.70 15.73
N GLN A 7 -5.58 -12.91 16.02
CA GLN A 7 -4.54 -13.60 15.23
C GLN A 7 -5.09 -14.33 13.99
N ILE A 8 -6.39 -14.60 13.92
CA ILE A 8 -6.98 -15.35 12.80
C ILE A 8 -6.81 -14.63 11.45
N PRO A 9 -7.08 -13.33 11.31
CA PRO A 9 -6.83 -12.61 10.06
C PRO A 9 -5.40 -12.74 9.55
N TYR A 10 -4.41 -12.59 10.42
CA TYR A 10 -2.99 -12.74 10.05
C TYR A 10 -2.65 -14.19 9.65
N ARG A 11 -3.17 -15.20 10.35
CA ARG A 11 -3.01 -16.61 9.97
C ARG A 11 -3.56 -16.91 8.58
N LEU A 12 -4.71 -16.32 8.25
CA LEU A 12 -5.33 -16.46 6.92
C LEU A 12 -4.51 -15.75 5.84
N ALA A 13 -3.98 -14.54 6.13
CA ALA A 13 -3.09 -13.81 5.23
C ALA A 13 -1.78 -14.59 4.99
N ASP A 14 -1.16 -15.13 6.05
CA ASP A 14 0.05 -15.95 5.92
C ASP A 14 -0.20 -17.23 5.13
N ALA A 15 -1.35 -17.86 5.30
CA ALA A 15 -1.74 -19.02 4.50
C ALA A 15 -1.91 -18.66 3.01
N ALA A 16 -2.57 -17.53 2.72
CA ALA A 16 -2.69 -17.04 1.35
C ALA A 16 -1.32 -16.75 0.74
N LYS A 17 -0.41 -16.11 1.48
CA LYS A 17 0.99 -15.87 1.03
C LYS A 17 1.73 -17.16 0.73
N ARG A 18 1.60 -18.20 1.55
CA ARG A 18 2.22 -19.52 1.27
C ARG A 18 1.67 -20.11 -0.02
N CYS A 19 0.34 -20.11 -0.21
CA CYS A 19 -0.26 -20.61 -1.45
C CYS A 19 0.25 -19.87 -2.70
N LEU A 20 0.47 -18.55 -2.62
CA LEU A 20 1.00 -17.75 -3.74
C LEU A 20 2.47 -18.03 -4.01
N ARG A 21 3.29 -18.31 -2.99
CA ARG A 21 4.69 -18.73 -3.16
C ARG A 21 4.80 -20.07 -3.87
N ASP A 22 3.85 -20.97 -3.66
CA ASP A 22 3.75 -22.27 -4.34
C ASP A 22 3.26 -22.17 -5.80
N GLY A 23 3.24 -20.97 -6.38
CA GLY A 23 2.91 -20.73 -7.78
C GLY A 23 1.41 -20.58 -8.08
N CYS A 24 0.56 -20.49 -7.06
CA CYS A 24 -0.86 -20.17 -7.23
C CYS A 24 -1.03 -18.70 -7.62
N SER A 25 -1.90 -18.40 -8.59
CA SER A 25 -2.33 -17.01 -8.84
C SER A 25 -3.44 -16.60 -7.87
N VAL A 26 -3.63 -15.29 -7.65
CA VAL A 26 -4.77 -14.80 -6.86
C VAL A 26 -6.10 -15.28 -7.47
N ASP A 27 -6.21 -15.29 -8.80
CA ASP A 27 -7.46 -15.68 -9.47
C ASP A 27 -7.78 -17.17 -9.26
N SER A 28 -6.78 -18.05 -9.24
CA SER A 28 -6.92 -19.48 -8.98
C SER A 28 -6.95 -19.85 -7.49
N LEU A 29 -6.57 -18.93 -6.61
CA LEU A 29 -6.62 -19.14 -5.16
C LEU A 29 -8.07 -19.25 -4.69
N THR A 30 -8.37 -20.26 -3.85
CA THR A 30 -9.70 -20.47 -3.30
C THR A 30 -9.71 -20.33 -1.78
N VAL A 31 -10.85 -19.89 -1.22
CA VAL A 31 -11.04 -19.86 0.24
C VAL A 31 -10.79 -21.23 0.86
N SER A 32 -11.23 -22.31 0.20
CA SER A 32 -11.01 -23.70 0.68
C SER A 32 -9.52 -24.05 0.80
N ARG A 33 -8.67 -23.56 -0.12
CA ARG A 33 -7.22 -23.76 -0.05
C ARG A 33 -6.60 -22.93 1.09
N ILE A 34 -7.03 -21.67 1.23
CA ILE A 34 -6.55 -20.78 2.30
C ILE A 34 -6.87 -21.36 3.69
N VAL A 35 -8.13 -21.78 3.95
CA VAL A 35 -8.52 -22.28 5.27
C VAL A 35 -7.85 -23.61 5.61
N ARG A 36 -7.65 -24.48 4.63
CA ARG A 36 -6.90 -25.74 4.80
C ARG A 36 -5.45 -25.45 5.18
N GLU A 37 -4.81 -24.52 4.47
CA GLU A 37 -3.44 -24.11 4.75
C GLU A 37 -3.30 -23.38 6.10
N ALA A 38 -4.31 -22.61 6.49
CA ALA A 38 -4.37 -21.91 7.78
C ALA A 38 -4.73 -22.85 8.94
N GLY A 39 -5.25 -24.06 8.68
CA GLY A 39 -5.74 -24.96 9.72
C GLY A 39 -6.97 -24.41 10.45
N VAL A 40 -7.90 -23.75 9.75
CA VAL A 40 -9.13 -23.20 10.32
C VAL A 40 -10.36 -23.66 9.55
N ALA A 41 -11.55 -23.59 10.18
CA ALA A 41 -12.80 -23.90 9.51
C ALA A 41 -13.19 -22.81 8.51
N ARG A 42 -13.89 -23.20 7.42
CA ARG A 42 -14.39 -22.27 6.40
C ARG A 42 -15.31 -21.19 6.99
N GLN A 43 -16.14 -21.55 7.98
CA GLN A 43 -16.99 -20.60 8.69
C GLN A 43 -16.17 -19.53 9.43
N THR A 44 -14.99 -19.90 9.95
CA THR A 44 -14.08 -18.95 10.59
C THR A 44 -13.56 -17.91 9.60
N PHE A 45 -13.27 -18.29 8.36
CA PHE A 45 -12.92 -17.34 7.31
C PHE A 45 -14.01 -16.29 7.08
N TYR A 46 -15.26 -16.75 6.85
CA TYR A 46 -16.37 -15.86 6.52
C TYR A 46 -16.88 -14.99 7.68
N ARG A 47 -16.40 -15.22 8.90
CA ARG A 47 -16.59 -14.28 10.01
C ARG A 47 -15.67 -13.05 9.93
N HIS A 48 -14.58 -13.13 9.16
CA HIS A 48 -13.58 -12.07 9.05
C HIS A 48 -13.55 -11.43 7.68
N PHE A 49 -13.82 -12.19 6.63
CA PHE A 49 -13.66 -11.76 5.24
C PHE A 49 -14.80 -12.27 4.37
N ALA A 50 -15.31 -11.40 3.49
CA ALA A 50 -16.35 -11.74 2.53
C ALA A 50 -15.81 -12.73 1.46
N ASP A 51 -14.59 -12.50 0.98
CA ASP A 51 -13.91 -13.33 0.00
C ASP A 51 -12.38 -13.23 0.11
N LYS A 52 -11.66 -13.85 -0.83
CA LYS A 52 -10.20 -13.84 -0.87
C LYS A 52 -9.62 -12.46 -1.20
N TYR A 53 -10.34 -11.62 -1.93
CA TYR A 53 -9.89 -10.27 -2.29
C TYR A 53 -10.01 -9.34 -1.09
N ASP A 54 -11.08 -9.47 -0.29
CA ASP A 54 -11.24 -8.77 0.97
C ASP A 54 -10.09 -9.09 1.95
N LEU A 55 -9.67 -10.36 2.05
CA LEU A 55 -8.47 -10.75 2.81
C LEU A 55 -7.18 -10.08 2.28
N ILE A 56 -7.00 -10.05 0.94
CA ILE A 56 -5.81 -9.46 0.30
C ILE A 56 -5.79 -7.95 0.55
N ASN A 57 -6.91 -7.27 0.35
CA ASN A 57 -7.05 -5.84 0.56
C ASN A 57 -6.84 -5.49 2.05
N TRP A 58 -7.43 -6.24 2.97
CA TRP A 58 -7.21 -6.07 4.40
C TRP A 58 -5.71 -6.16 4.79
N TYR A 59 -5.00 -7.13 4.22
CA TYR A 59 -3.56 -7.28 4.49
C TYR A 59 -2.76 -6.09 3.96
N PHE A 60 -3.11 -5.60 2.77
CA PHE A 60 -2.53 -4.40 2.20
C PHE A 60 -2.79 -3.15 3.06
N ASP A 61 -4.03 -2.99 3.56
CA ASP A 61 -4.39 -1.87 4.45
C ASP A 61 -3.52 -1.82 5.69
N LYS A 62 -3.27 -2.98 6.31
CA LYS A 62 -2.39 -3.07 7.48
C LYS A 62 -0.99 -2.56 7.15
N LEU A 63 -0.41 -3.01 6.04
CA LEU A 63 0.92 -2.59 5.63
C LEU A 63 0.97 -1.09 5.26
N LEU A 64 -0.05 -0.59 4.57
CA LEU A 64 -0.13 0.83 4.20
C LEU A 64 -0.27 1.72 5.43
N LEU A 65 -1.17 1.39 6.34
CA LEU A 65 -1.40 2.17 7.57
C LEU A 65 -0.14 2.18 8.45
N GLU A 66 0.55 1.05 8.59
CA GLU A 66 1.83 0.98 9.31
C GLU A 66 2.92 1.82 8.63
N SER A 67 2.96 1.84 7.29
CA SER A 67 3.93 2.62 6.53
C SER A 67 3.72 4.12 6.71
N PHE A 68 2.46 4.54 6.77
CA PHE A 68 2.05 5.94 6.89
C PHE A 68 1.81 6.37 8.34
N GLU A 69 2.01 5.48 9.30
CA GLU A 69 1.97 5.82 10.71
C GLU A 69 2.93 6.96 11.01
N HIS A 70 2.46 7.95 11.76
CA HIS A 70 3.18 9.18 12.10
C HIS A 70 3.50 10.12 10.92
N MET A 71 3.00 9.87 9.70
CA MET A 71 3.11 10.82 8.60
C MET A 71 2.42 12.15 9.00
N GLY A 72 3.18 13.22 8.99
CA GLY A 72 2.73 14.53 9.42
C GLY A 72 2.76 14.77 10.95
N SER A 73 3.17 13.79 11.76
CA SER A 73 3.41 13.94 13.20
C SER A 73 4.79 13.42 13.61
N GLY A 74 5.80 13.67 12.78
CA GLY A 74 7.18 13.24 12.99
C GLY A 74 7.81 12.54 11.80
N ARG A 75 7.01 12.20 10.74
CA ARG A 75 7.51 11.64 9.48
C ARG A 75 7.06 12.47 8.29
N THR A 76 7.93 12.55 7.30
CA THR A 76 7.66 13.12 5.99
C THR A 76 6.90 12.14 5.09
N VAL A 77 6.34 12.65 4.01
CA VAL A 77 5.72 11.81 2.96
C VAL A 77 6.75 10.87 2.34
N GLN A 78 7.99 11.31 2.14
CA GLN A 78 9.05 10.47 1.60
C GLN A 78 9.34 9.26 2.48
N GLU A 79 9.53 9.46 3.78
CA GLU A 79 9.75 8.36 4.73
C GLU A 79 8.58 7.37 4.77
N GLY A 80 7.34 7.87 4.63
CA GLY A 80 6.15 7.02 4.50
C GLY A 80 6.20 6.16 3.23
N TYR A 81 6.54 6.75 2.09
CA TYR A 81 6.71 6.00 0.84
C TYR A 81 7.86 5.01 0.90
N GLU A 82 9.01 5.37 1.48
CA GLU A 82 10.13 4.45 1.64
C GLU A 82 9.73 3.19 2.42
N ARG A 83 8.98 3.37 3.51
CA ARG A 83 8.44 2.24 4.29
C ARG A 83 7.44 1.41 3.48
N LYS A 84 6.49 2.05 2.78
CA LYS A 84 5.55 1.35 1.88
C LYS A 84 6.29 0.49 0.87
N PHE A 85 7.28 1.04 0.17
CA PHE A 85 8.01 0.30 -0.85
C PHE A 85 8.94 -0.77 -0.28
N ALA A 86 9.51 -0.55 0.90
CA ALA A 86 10.28 -1.58 1.61
C ALA A 86 9.39 -2.78 1.98
N PHE A 87 8.17 -2.57 2.47
CA PHE A 87 7.21 -3.63 2.73
C PHE A 87 6.81 -4.38 1.45
N ILE A 88 6.52 -3.64 0.37
CA ILE A 88 6.18 -4.26 -0.91
C ILE A 88 7.34 -5.13 -1.42
N LEU A 89 8.59 -4.67 -1.30
CA LEU A 89 9.78 -5.42 -1.69
C LEU A 89 9.96 -6.68 -0.83
N GLN A 90 9.76 -6.57 0.47
CA GLN A 90 9.83 -7.70 1.41
C GLN A 90 8.78 -8.78 1.07
N GLU A 91 7.57 -8.37 0.71
CA GLU A 91 6.45 -9.23 0.35
C GLU A 91 6.25 -9.35 -1.18
N ARG A 92 7.35 -9.26 -1.95
CA ARG A 92 7.32 -9.15 -3.43
C ARG A 92 6.49 -10.22 -4.14
N VAL A 93 6.48 -11.46 -3.65
CA VAL A 93 5.73 -12.56 -4.27
C VAL A 93 4.22 -12.30 -4.12
N PHE A 94 3.79 -11.88 -2.94
CA PHE A 94 2.40 -11.54 -2.66
C PHE A 94 1.92 -10.37 -3.51
N PHE A 95 2.64 -9.23 -3.48
CA PHE A 95 2.25 -8.04 -4.23
C PHE A 95 2.29 -8.24 -5.75
N ARG A 96 3.27 -9.01 -6.25
CA ARG A 96 3.31 -9.35 -7.67
C ARG A 96 2.11 -10.18 -8.10
N ALA A 97 1.66 -11.12 -7.28
CA ALA A 97 0.47 -11.91 -7.54
C ALA A 97 -0.81 -11.06 -7.45
N ALA A 98 -0.91 -10.19 -6.43
CA ALA A 98 -2.07 -9.32 -6.22
C ALA A 98 -2.24 -8.30 -7.35
N PHE A 99 -1.17 -7.61 -7.76
CA PHE A 99 -1.23 -6.61 -8.84
C PHE A 99 -1.36 -7.21 -10.26
N ARG A 100 -1.16 -8.52 -10.43
CA ARG A 100 -1.46 -9.23 -11.68
C ARG A 100 -2.93 -9.59 -11.86
N SER A 101 -3.68 -9.67 -10.76
CA SER A 101 -5.11 -9.95 -10.82
C SER A 101 -5.87 -8.79 -11.46
N ASN A 102 -6.78 -9.10 -12.38
CA ASN A 102 -7.67 -8.13 -13.03
C ASN A 102 -9.12 -8.27 -12.52
N ALA A 103 -9.31 -8.88 -11.36
CA ALA A 103 -10.64 -9.01 -10.77
C ALA A 103 -11.26 -7.65 -10.44
N GLN A 104 -12.58 -7.59 -10.42
CA GLN A 104 -13.36 -6.37 -10.18
C GLN A 104 -13.04 -5.68 -8.83
N ASN A 105 -12.62 -6.44 -7.81
CA ASN A 105 -12.16 -5.92 -6.52
C ASN A 105 -10.63 -5.95 -6.44
N SER A 106 -9.97 -5.44 -7.48
CA SER A 106 -8.51 -5.49 -7.58
C SER A 106 -7.83 -4.66 -6.50
N LEU A 107 -6.63 -5.10 -6.12
CA LEU A 107 -5.80 -4.32 -5.18
C LEU A 107 -5.49 -2.91 -5.71
N ARG A 108 -5.50 -2.70 -7.03
CA ARG A 108 -5.24 -1.39 -7.64
C ARG A 108 -6.32 -0.37 -7.30
N ASP A 109 -7.58 -0.76 -7.46
CA ASP A 109 -8.73 0.12 -7.21
C ASP A 109 -8.84 0.39 -5.71
N HIS A 110 -8.62 -0.63 -4.90
CA HIS A 110 -8.60 -0.51 -3.45
C HIS A 110 -7.45 0.41 -2.95
N ASP A 111 -6.22 0.25 -3.47
CA ASP A 111 -5.07 1.14 -3.15
C ASP A 111 -5.39 2.60 -3.54
N PHE A 112 -6.07 2.81 -4.67
CA PHE A 112 -6.46 4.15 -5.11
C PHE A 112 -7.41 4.83 -4.11
N GLU A 113 -8.51 4.18 -3.77
CA GLU A 113 -9.48 4.71 -2.81
C GLU A 113 -8.83 5.00 -1.45
N LEU A 114 -8.01 4.07 -0.98
CA LEU A 114 -7.35 4.17 0.32
C LEU A 114 -6.33 5.32 0.37
N ILE A 115 -5.50 5.49 -0.67
CA ILE A 115 -4.46 6.52 -0.67
C ILE A 115 -5.04 7.92 -0.89
N VAL A 116 -6.07 8.06 -1.73
CA VAL A 116 -6.80 9.33 -1.90
C VAL A 116 -7.42 9.75 -0.58
N LYS A 117 -8.14 8.83 0.07
CA LYS A 117 -8.72 9.07 1.38
C LYS A 117 -7.66 9.47 2.41
N PHE A 118 -6.54 8.76 2.46
CA PHE A 118 -5.45 9.04 3.39
C PHE A 118 -4.91 10.47 3.22
N PHE A 119 -4.60 10.90 2.00
CA PHE A 119 -4.08 12.25 1.75
C PHE A 119 -5.13 13.33 1.97
N THR A 120 -6.39 13.09 1.62
CA THR A 120 -7.51 13.99 1.93
C THR A 120 -7.62 14.22 3.44
N ASP A 121 -7.62 13.14 4.22
CA ASP A 121 -7.67 13.21 5.68
C ASP A 121 -6.40 13.89 6.26
N LEU A 122 -5.24 13.70 5.63
CA LEU A 122 -4.00 14.36 6.03
C LEU A 122 -4.06 15.87 5.79
N ILE A 123 -4.53 16.30 4.62
CA ILE A 123 -4.75 17.72 4.29
C ILE A 123 -5.71 18.34 5.33
N ARG A 124 -6.88 17.71 5.54
CA ARG A 124 -7.87 18.18 6.51
C ARG A 124 -7.27 18.36 7.91
N ARG A 125 -6.50 17.38 8.38
CA ARG A 125 -5.85 17.46 9.71
C ARG A 125 -4.81 18.57 9.80
N LYS A 126 -4.12 18.88 8.70
CA LYS A 126 -3.03 19.87 8.68
C LYS A 126 -3.50 21.29 8.44
N THR A 127 -4.51 21.48 7.59
CA THR A 127 -5.03 22.79 7.20
C THR A 127 -6.26 23.21 7.99
N GLY A 128 -6.97 22.27 8.62
CA GLY A 128 -8.28 22.49 9.22
C GLY A 128 -9.43 22.59 8.21
N ALA A 129 -9.17 22.39 6.90
CA ALA A 129 -10.15 22.49 5.82
C ALA A 129 -10.10 21.28 4.90
N GLU A 130 -11.20 21.02 4.21
CA GLU A 130 -11.22 20.06 3.10
C GLU A 130 -10.41 20.60 1.92
N PRO A 131 -9.76 19.73 1.13
CA PRO A 131 -9.15 20.15 -0.12
C PRO A 131 -10.22 20.76 -1.04
N ASP A 132 -9.89 21.85 -1.70
CA ASP A 132 -10.77 22.45 -2.72
C ASP A 132 -10.87 21.60 -3.99
N GLY A 133 -11.65 22.04 -4.97
CA GLY A 133 -11.89 21.28 -6.20
C GLY A 133 -10.62 21.04 -7.01
N ASP A 134 -9.72 22.01 -7.10
CA ASP A 134 -8.45 21.90 -7.83
C ASP A 134 -7.49 21.00 -7.08
N GLN A 135 -7.39 21.15 -5.77
CA GLN A 135 -6.56 20.27 -4.91
C GLN A 135 -7.03 18.82 -4.96
N SER A 136 -8.34 18.58 -4.92
CA SER A 136 -8.92 17.24 -5.04
C SER A 136 -8.60 16.60 -6.38
N PHE A 137 -8.79 17.34 -7.48
CA PHE A 137 -8.44 16.86 -8.82
C PHE A 137 -6.96 16.51 -8.96
N LEU A 138 -6.08 17.42 -8.50
CA LEU A 138 -4.62 17.19 -8.55
C LEU A 138 -4.20 16.01 -7.69
N LEU A 139 -4.83 15.82 -6.53
CA LEU A 139 -4.56 14.71 -5.64
C LEU A 139 -4.95 13.36 -6.27
N GLU A 140 -6.15 13.27 -6.83
CA GLU A 140 -6.62 12.07 -7.52
C GLU A 140 -5.74 11.72 -8.73
N ALA A 141 -5.40 12.71 -9.57
CA ALA A 141 -4.52 12.53 -10.72
C ALA A 141 -3.13 12.04 -10.30
N TYR A 142 -2.58 12.63 -9.23
CA TYR A 142 -1.30 12.19 -8.66
C TYR A 142 -1.39 10.75 -8.12
N CYS A 143 -2.40 10.43 -7.33
CA CYS A 143 -2.57 9.10 -6.74
C CYS A 143 -2.72 8.02 -7.83
N ALA A 144 -3.50 8.30 -8.88
CA ALA A 144 -3.63 7.39 -10.02
C ALA A 144 -2.28 7.10 -10.70
N GLY A 145 -1.49 8.16 -10.95
CA GLY A 145 -0.13 8.05 -11.49
C GLY A 145 0.82 7.28 -10.56
N ALA A 146 0.81 7.60 -9.26
CA ALA A 146 1.64 6.96 -8.25
C ALA A 146 1.37 5.45 -8.15
N ILE A 147 0.09 5.04 -8.20
CA ILE A 147 -0.30 3.63 -8.20
C ILE A 147 0.15 2.95 -9.48
N ALA A 148 -0.08 3.57 -10.64
CA ALA A 148 0.36 3.03 -11.92
C ALA A 148 1.88 2.78 -11.94
N MET A 149 2.68 3.71 -11.39
CA MET A 149 4.13 3.55 -11.27
C MET A 149 4.53 2.49 -10.25
N THR A 150 3.80 2.38 -9.12
CA THR A 150 4.00 1.30 -8.13
C THR A 150 3.77 -0.06 -8.78
N VAL A 151 2.64 -0.24 -9.49
CA VAL A 151 2.33 -1.47 -10.22
C VAL A 151 3.39 -1.79 -11.26
N LYS A 152 3.81 -0.80 -12.05
CA LYS A 152 4.88 -0.96 -13.05
C LYS A 152 6.18 -1.42 -12.40
N TRP A 153 6.57 -0.82 -11.27
CA TRP A 153 7.76 -1.20 -10.53
C TRP A 153 7.68 -2.65 -10.03
N VAL A 154 6.55 -3.03 -9.40
CA VAL A 154 6.34 -4.39 -8.88
C VAL A 154 6.37 -5.44 -9.99
N LEU A 155 5.63 -5.20 -11.08
CA LEU A 155 5.55 -6.14 -12.18
C LEU A 155 6.82 -6.19 -13.03
N GLY A 156 7.59 -5.08 -13.06
CA GLY A 156 8.89 -4.96 -13.70
C GLY A 156 10.06 -5.59 -12.93
N GLY A 157 9.79 -6.21 -11.76
CA GLY A 157 10.81 -6.89 -10.96
C GLY A 157 11.48 -6.02 -9.91
N MET A 158 10.93 -4.82 -9.63
CA MET A 158 11.41 -3.90 -8.57
C MET A 158 12.86 -3.45 -8.78
N PRO A 159 13.21 -2.86 -9.95
CA PRO A 159 14.60 -2.54 -10.29
C PRO A 159 15.18 -1.40 -9.44
N ASP A 160 14.33 -0.45 -9.01
CA ASP A 160 14.76 0.67 -8.18
C ASP A 160 14.68 0.30 -6.69
N SER A 161 15.57 0.87 -5.88
CA SER A 161 15.45 0.75 -4.42
C SER A 161 14.18 1.46 -3.90
N PRO A 162 13.64 1.03 -2.75
CA PRO A 162 12.52 1.72 -2.08
C PRO A 162 12.75 3.23 -1.90
N ALA A 163 13.95 3.62 -1.49
CA ALA A 163 14.32 5.02 -1.29
C ALA A 163 14.33 5.82 -2.61
N LEU A 164 14.87 5.25 -3.69
CA LEU A 164 14.88 5.91 -5.00
C LEU A 164 13.46 6.07 -5.55
N LEU A 165 12.63 5.05 -5.41
CA LEU A 165 11.24 5.13 -5.86
C LEU A 165 10.45 6.16 -5.04
N ALA A 166 10.61 6.18 -3.71
CA ALA A 166 9.99 7.16 -2.83
C ALA A 166 10.39 8.59 -3.20
N PHE A 167 11.68 8.84 -3.41
CA PHE A 167 12.21 10.12 -3.88
C PHE A 167 11.56 10.56 -5.19
N ARG A 168 11.43 9.66 -6.19
CA ARG A 168 10.77 9.97 -7.47
C ARG A 168 9.28 10.28 -7.29
N MET A 169 8.59 9.54 -6.39
CA MET A 169 7.17 9.78 -6.10
C MET A 169 6.95 11.17 -5.50
N VAL A 170 7.78 11.57 -4.55
CA VAL A 170 7.68 12.90 -3.93
C VAL A 170 7.92 14.01 -4.96
N ARG A 171 8.88 13.86 -5.85
CA ARG A 171 9.15 14.84 -6.92
C ARG A 171 8.05 14.91 -7.99
N ALA A 172 7.20 13.90 -8.07
CA ALA A 172 6.08 13.87 -8.99
C ALA A 172 4.82 14.58 -8.45
N PHE A 173 4.84 15.09 -7.20
CA PHE A 173 3.73 15.88 -6.68
C PHE A 173 3.48 17.12 -7.55
N PRO A 174 2.22 17.41 -7.89
CA PRO A 174 1.85 18.68 -8.53
C PRO A 174 2.31 19.85 -7.67
N ALA A 175 2.83 20.91 -8.31
CA ALA A 175 3.42 22.04 -7.60
C ALA A 175 2.52 22.64 -6.51
N PRO A 176 1.19 22.83 -6.72
CA PRO A 176 0.31 23.37 -5.68
C PRO A 176 0.22 22.47 -4.44
N LEU A 177 0.15 21.13 -4.64
CA LEU A 177 0.13 20.19 -3.52
C LEU A 177 1.49 20.08 -2.82
N ALA A 178 2.58 20.12 -3.59
CA ALA A 178 3.93 20.12 -3.04
C ALA A 178 4.18 21.34 -2.16
N GLU A 179 3.70 22.52 -2.58
CA GLU A 179 3.79 23.75 -1.79
C GLU A 179 2.98 23.65 -0.50
N LEU A 180 1.72 23.22 -0.59
CA LEU A 180 0.87 22.99 0.57
C LEU A 180 1.55 22.03 1.58
N PHE A 181 2.15 20.95 1.09
CA PHE A 181 2.78 19.95 1.95
C PHE A 181 4.08 20.46 2.59
N ARG A 182 4.87 21.32 1.90
CA ARG A 182 6.04 21.96 2.51
C ARG A 182 5.64 22.93 3.61
N GLN A 183 4.63 23.77 3.37
CA GLN A 183 4.11 24.72 4.37
C GLN A 183 3.67 24.05 5.67
N HIS A 184 3.24 22.79 5.57
CA HIS A 184 2.81 21.98 6.72
C HIS A 184 3.84 20.96 7.22
N GLY A 185 5.11 21.04 6.76
CA GLY A 185 6.21 20.18 7.21
C GLY A 185 6.05 18.71 6.79
N LEU A 186 5.30 18.45 5.72
CA LEU A 186 5.08 17.09 5.18
C LEU A 186 6.12 16.71 4.11
N LEU A 187 6.74 17.70 3.48
CA LEU A 187 7.86 17.55 2.56
C LEU A 187 9.07 18.34 3.08
N GLY A 188 10.27 17.80 2.91
CA GLY A 188 11.53 18.48 3.19
C GLY A 188 11.84 19.58 2.16
N GLU A 189 12.72 20.53 2.54
CA GLU A 189 13.11 21.66 1.67
C GLU A 189 14.03 21.27 0.50
N SER A 190 14.80 20.20 0.64
CA SER A 190 15.70 19.68 -0.39
C SER A 190 15.99 18.21 -0.18
N GLU A 191 15.26 17.37 -0.88
CA GLU A 191 15.55 15.95 -0.88
C GLU A 191 16.57 15.65 -1.97
N GLN A 192 17.78 15.23 -1.56
CA GLN A 192 18.78 14.73 -2.50
C GLN A 192 18.44 13.28 -2.86
N PRO A 193 18.73 12.85 -4.10
CA PRO A 193 18.56 11.44 -4.43
C PRO A 193 19.38 10.58 -3.45
N PRO A 194 18.81 9.43 -2.99
CA PRO A 194 19.58 8.52 -2.15
C PRO A 194 20.84 8.11 -2.90
N THR A 195 21.97 8.14 -2.20
CA THR A 195 23.24 7.65 -2.74
C THR A 195 23.06 6.18 -3.06
N GLU A 196 23.25 5.76 -4.30
CA GLU A 196 23.28 4.35 -4.65
C GLU A 196 24.40 3.71 -3.83
N ALA A 197 24.03 2.90 -2.85
CA ALA A 197 24.99 2.05 -2.18
C ALA A 197 25.54 1.10 -3.26
N SER A 198 26.82 1.27 -3.60
CA SER A 198 27.54 0.38 -4.50
C SER A 198 27.48 -1.02 -3.90
N GLU A 199 26.52 -1.81 -4.30
CA GLU A 199 26.56 -3.25 -4.09
C GLU A 199 27.70 -3.80 -4.95
N LYS A 200 28.83 -4.12 -4.27
CA LYS A 200 29.88 -4.97 -4.79
C LYS A 200 29.53 -6.43 -4.51
#